data_3aaae7755fbdc671017f5e11d6b727f0
#
_entry.id   3aaae7755fbdc671017f5e11d6b727f0
#
_cell.length_a   1.000
_cell.length_b   1.000
_cell.length_c   1.000
_cell.angle_alpha   90.00
_cell.angle_beta   90.00
_cell.angle_gamma   90.00
#
_symmetry.space_group_name_H-M   'P 1'
#
loop_
_entity.id
_entity.type
_entity.pdbx_description
1 polymer ?
#
loop_
_entity_poly.entity_id
_entity_poly.type
_entity_poly.pdbx_seq_one_letter_code
_entity_poly.pdbx_strand_id
1 'polypeptide(L)'
;MVKQTTIQNEISLTGVGLHTGKEVKMTFKPAPVNNGFTFVRVDLEGQPIIEADANYVVNTQRGTNLEKLGVKIQTSEHVLAAFVGCDVDNVIIELNASEPPIMDGSSKYFVEAIEKAGIVEQEAERKYYVVKEVISFVDEATGSEILVMPSDDYQVTAMVDFGTKVLGTQNATMKNIGAFKKEIADARTFSFLHELESLLENGLIRGGDLNNAIVYVDKEISDATMENLKVAFGKEKISVKPNGILDNLTLHYPNE
;
A
#
# COMPACT_ATOMS: atom_id res chain seq x y z
N MET A 1 -28.73 -8.39 9.71
CA MET A 1 -27.64 -7.41 9.94
C MET A 1 -26.33 -8.06 9.49
N VAL A 2 -25.38 -7.29 8.98
CA VAL A 2 -24.11 -7.82 8.48
C VAL A 2 -23.25 -8.20 9.68
N LYS A 3 -22.65 -9.39 9.66
CA LYS A 3 -21.75 -9.89 10.69
C LYS A 3 -20.33 -9.40 10.44
N GLN A 4 -19.53 -9.30 11.50
CA GLN A 4 -18.09 -9.11 11.40
C GLN A 4 -17.45 -10.34 10.76
N THR A 5 -16.30 -10.15 10.15
CA THR A 5 -15.54 -11.21 9.48
C THR A 5 -14.08 -11.23 9.96
N THR A 6 -13.47 -12.41 9.90
CA THR A 6 -12.04 -12.63 10.07
C THR A 6 -11.58 -13.69 9.08
N ILE A 7 -10.27 -13.89 8.96
CA ILE A 7 -9.75 -15.02 8.16
C ILE A 7 -9.95 -16.34 8.90
N GLN A 8 -10.14 -17.43 8.14
CA GLN A 8 -10.38 -18.75 8.70
C GLN A 8 -9.09 -19.42 9.19
N ASN A 9 -8.04 -19.34 8.40
CA ASN A 9 -6.77 -20.01 8.67
C ASN A 9 -5.62 -19.02 8.71
N GLU A 10 -4.59 -19.35 9.47
CA GLU A 10 -3.32 -18.64 9.43
C GLU A 10 -2.64 -18.82 8.06
N ILE A 11 -2.04 -17.75 7.54
CA ILE A 11 -1.26 -17.78 6.30
C ILE A 11 -0.06 -16.84 6.40
N SER A 12 1.07 -17.24 5.83
CA SER A 12 2.29 -16.44 5.80
C SER A 12 2.71 -16.09 4.38
N LEU A 13 3.25 -14.88 4.25
CA LEU A 13 3.96 -14.41 3.06
C LEU A 13 5.38 -14.04 3.46
N THR A 14 6.30 -14.20 2.52
CA THR A 14 7.69 -13.77 2.66
C THR A 14 8.08 -12.89 1.48
N GLY A 15 8.91 -11.92 1.72
CA GLY A 15 9.40 -11.00 0.70
C GLY A 15 10.37 -9.99 1.29
N VAL A 16 10.58 -8.87 0.62
CA VAL A 16 11.54 -7.84 1.02
C VAL A 16 10.80 -6.54 1.31
N GLY A 17 11.16 -5.85 2.38
CA GLY A 17 10.63 -4.50 2.67
C GLY A 17 11.19 -3.49 1.66
N LEU A 18 10.32 -2.63 1.10
CA LEU A 18 10.68 -1.67 0.05
C LEU A 18 11.81 -0.74 0.49
N HIS A 19 11.68 -0.10 1.65
CA HIS A 19 12.65 0.89 2.13
C HIS A 19 13.79 0.25 2.92
N THR A 20 13.51 -0.79 3.68
CA THR A 20 14.49 -1.43 4.55
C THR A 20 15.40 -2.41 3.83
N GLY A 21 14.95 -3.01 2.74
CA GLY A 21 15.67 -4.08 2.03
C GLY A 21 15.80 -5.37 2.85
N LYS A 22 15.12 -5.48 3.97
CA LYS A 22 15.17 -6.67 4.84
C LYS A 22 14.23 -7.74 4.37
N GLU A 23 14.63 -9.00 4.52
CA GLU A 23 13.72 -10.12 4.39
C GLU A 23 12.66 -10.06 5.48
N VAL A 24 11.40 -10.18 5.10
CA VAL A 24 10.25 -10.08 5.98
C VAL A 24 9.38 -11.32 5.83
N LYS A 25 9.06 -11.91 6.97
CA LYS A 25 7.95 -12.86 7.09
C LYS A 25 6.79 -12.12 7.74
N MET A 26 5.67 -12.06 7.03
CA MET A 26 4.40 -11.53 7.51
C MET A 26 3.40 -12.68 7.61
N THR A 27 2.69 -12.75 8.74
CA THR A 27 1.71 -13.80 8.98
C THR A 27 0.38 -13.17 9.35
N PHE A 28 -0.66 -13.54 8.63
CA PHE A 28 -2.04 -13.19 8.95
C PHE A 28 -2.65 -14.25 9.85
N LYS A 29 -3.29 -13.85 10.94
CA LYS A 29 -3.96 -14.73 11.89
C LYS A 29 -5.40 -14.31 12.13
N PRO A 30 -6.32 -15.26 12.35
CA PRO A 30 -7.66 -14.94 12.82
C PRO A 30 -7.61 -14.08 14.09
N ALA A 31 -8.50 -13.12 14.19
CA ALA A 31 -8.62 -12.25 15.33
C ALA A 31 -10.01 -12.33 15.96
N PRO A 32 -10.17 -12.05 17.27
CA PRO A 32 -11.47 -12.01 17.90
C PRO A 32 -12.34 -10.86 17.38
N VAL A 33 -13.63 -10.92 17.68
CA VAL A 33 -14.58 -9.85 17.36
C VAL A 33 -14.15 -8.52 17.97
N ASN A 34 -14.36 -7.42 17.24
CA ASN A 34 -13.97 -6.06 17.60
C ASN A 34 -12.46 -5.83 17.79
N ASN A 35 -11.62 -6.69 17.19
CA ASN A 35 -10.17 -6.51 17.20
C ASN A 35 -9.73 -5.39 16.25
N GLY A 36 -10.42 -5.25 15.13
CA GLY A 36 -9.90 -4.45 14.02
C GLY A 36 -8.64 -5.05 13.42
N PHE A 37 -7.80 -4.22 12.83
CA PHE A 37 -6.51 -4.63 12.29
C PHE A 37 -5.41 -4.28 13.28
N THR A 38 -4.62 -5.27 13.69
CA THR A 38 -3.52 -5.08 14.64
C THR A 38 -2.24 -5.68 14.08
N PHE A 39 -1.17 -4.89 14.14
CA PHE A 39 0.19 -5.34 13.85
C PHE A 39 0.88 -5.82 15.12
N VAL A 40 1.62 -6.91 15.02
CA VAL A 40 2.43 -7.46 16.11
C VAL A 40 3.87 -7.58 15.64
N ARG A 41 4.80 -6.93 16.33
CA ARG A 41 6.24 -7.01 16.04
C ARG A 41 6.85 -8.19 16.78
N VAL A 42 6.82 -9.37 16.13
CA VAL A 42 7.29 -10.63 16.74
C VAL A 42 8.81 -10.73 16.86
N ASP A 43 9.55 -9.82 16.23
CA ASP A 43 11.01 -9.68 16.33
C ASP A 43 11.48 -8.86 17.54
N LEU A 44 10.55 -8.21 18.24
CA LEU A 44 10.86 -7.38 19.41
C LEU A 44 10.43 -8.08 20.70
N GLU A 45 11.17 -7.82 21.77
CA GLU A 45 10.83 -8.29 23.10
C GLU A 45 9.45 -7.80 23.53
N GLY A 46 8.65 -8.67 24.12
CA GLY A 46 7.28 -8.37 24.53
C GLY A 46 6.26 -8.31 23.37
N GLN A 47 6.69 -8.53 22.15
CA GLN A 47 5.85 -8.56 20.94
C GLN A 47 4.82 -7.42 20.90
N PRO A 48 5.28 -6.15 20.85
CA PRO A 48 4.41 -4.98 20.96
C PRO A 48 3.35 -4.96 19.84
N ILE A 49 2.16 -4.51 20.23
CA ILE A 49 0.97 -4.42 19.38
C ILE A 49 0.73 -2.97 18.99
N ILE A 50 0.52 -2.75 17.69
CA ILE A 50 0.15 -1.46 17.09
C ILE A 50 -1.17 -1.64 16.35
N GLU A 51 -2.22 -0.99 16.79
CA GLU A 51 -3.50 -0.95 16.09
C GLU A 51 -3.38 -0.11 14.81
N ALA A 52 -4.04 -0.53 13.75
CA ALA A 52 -4.15 0.27 12.52
C ALA A 52 -5.20 1.39 12.73
N ASP A 53 -4.80 2.38 13.49
CA ASP A 53 -5.62 3.55 13.84
C ASP A 53 -4.96 4.83 13.28
N ALA A 54 -5.76 5.72 12.72
CA ALA A 54 -5.28 6.99 12.16
C ALA A 54 -4.53 7.85 13.20
N ASN A 55 -4.86 7.71 14.50
CA ASN A 55 -4.18 8.42 15.57
C ASN A 55 -2.71 7.98 15.78
N TYR A 56 -2.33 6.83 15.24
CA TYR A 56 -0.94 6.34 15.28
C TYR A 56 -0.16 6.66 14.00
N VAL A 57 -0.77 7.33 13.02
CA VAL A 57 -0.05 7.78 11.82
C VAL A 57 0.89 8.92 12.20
N VAL A 58 2.19 8.72 12.03
CA VAL A 58 3.22 9.70 12.39
C VAL A 58 3.88 10.34 11.18
N ASN A 59 3.83 9.68 10.03
CA ASN A 59 4.45 10.16 8.81
C ASN A 59 3.80 9.49 7.59
N THR A 60 3.63 10.27 6.53
CA THR A 60 3.09 9.82 5.22
C THR A 60 4.09 10.00 4.08
N GLN A 61 5.37 10.28 4.38
CA GLN A 61 6.41 10.32 3.36
C GLN A 61 6.67 8.93 2.82
N ARG A 62 6.37 8.73 1.54
CA ARG A 62 6.59 7.48 0.80
C ARG A 62 5.89 6.25 1.37
N GLY A 63 4.85 6.43 2.18
CA GLY A 63 4.06 5.34 2.75
C GLY A 63 3.35 5.75 4.04
N THR A 64 2.35 5.00 4.44
CA THR A 64 1.65 5.22 5.70
C THR A 64 2.40 4.55 6.84
N ASN A 65 2.97 5.37 7.71
CA ASN A 65 3.80 4.91 8.83
C ASN A 65 3.03 5.06 10.15
N LEU A 66 2.87 3.95 10.86
CA LEU A 66 2.26 3.89 12.18
C LEU A 66 3.34 3.82 13.26
N GLU A 67 3.12 4.50 14.38
CA GLU A 67 4.01 4.41 15.54
C GLU A 67 3.22 4.41 16.85
N LYS A 68 3.55 3.48 17.73
CA LYS A 68 3.02 3.41 19.09
C LYS A 68 4.14 3.06 20.06
N LEU A 69 4.33 3.90 21.09
CA LEU A 69 5.36 3.71 22.13
C LEU A 69 6.78 3.46 21.57
N GLY A 70 7.14 4.15 20.48
CA GLY A 70 8.44 4.04 19.83
C GLY A 70 8.59 2.83 18.89
N VAL A 71 7.55 2.02 18.74
CA VAL A 71 7.53 0.89 17.80
C VAL A 71 6.83 1.30 16.51
N LYS A 72 7.48 1.02 15.36
CA LYS A 72 7.03 1.49 14.05
C LYS A 72 6.61 0.33 13.14
N ILE A 73 5.55 0.62 12.35
CA ILE A 73 5.18 -0.13 11.14
C ILE A 73 5.21 0.86 9.97
N GLN A 74 6.01 0.58 8.97
CA GLN A 74 6.16 1.41 7.76
C GLN A 74 5.37 0.79 6.61
N THR A 75 4.99 1.61 5.61
CA THR A 75 4.38 1.13 4.35
C THR A 75 3.20 0.17 4.58
N SER A 76 2.29 0.55 5.49
CA SER A 76 1.16 -0.31 5.91
C SER A 76 -0.02 -0.31 4.94
N GLU A 77 -0.11 0.66 4.05
CA GLU A 77 -1.26 0.94 3.18
C GLU A 77 -1.67 -0.23 2.28
N HIS A 78 -0.71 -0.93 1.66
CA HIS A 78 -1.01 -2.01 0.70
C HIS A 78 -1.71 -3.20 1.36
N VAL A 79 -1.23 -3.60 2.54
CA VAL A 79 -1.81 -4.72 3.28
C VAL A 79 -3.15 -4.33 3.92
N LEU A 80 -3.28 -3.10 4.43
CA LEU A 80 -4.54 -2.61 4.99
C LEU A 80 -5.62 -2.50 3.91
N ALA A 81 -5.26 -1.98 2.73
CA ALA A 81 -6.17 -1.91 1.58
C ALA A 81 -6.67 -3.30 1.16
N ALA A 82 -5.82 -4.33 1.18
CA ALA A 82 -6.20 -5.70 0.85
C ALA A 82 -7.25 -6.24 1.83
N PHE A 83 -7.10 -6.04 3.14
CA PHE A 83 -8.08 -6.48 4.13
C PHE A 83 -9.42 -5.77 3.98
N VAL A 84 -9.41 -4.44 3.83
CA VAL A 84 -10.62 -3.65 3.57
C VAL A 84 -11.28 -4.12 2.26
N GLY A 85 -10.49 -4.28 1.20
CA GLY A 85 -10.98 -4.71 -0.11
C GLY A 85 -11.49 -6.16 -0.15
N CYS A 86 -11.06 -7.00 0.81
CA CYS A 86 -11.59 -8.35 1.02
C CYS A 86 -12.75 -8.41 2.01
N ASP A 87 -13.22 -7.27 2.49
CA ASP A 87 -14.33 -7.16 3.45
C ASP A 87 -14.06 -7.89 4.78
N VAL A 88 -12.80 -7.87 5.25
CA VAL A 88 -12.37 -8.41 6.54
C VAL A 88 -12.43 -7.31 7.59
N ASP A 89 -12.98 -7.63 8.78
CA ASP A 89 -13.08 -6.68 9.90
C ASP A 89 -11.98 -6.85 10.93
N ASN A 90 -11.55 -8.10 11.17
CA ASN A 90 -10.67 -8.42 12.28
C ASN A 90 -9.50 -9.30 11.81
N VAL A 91 -8.27 -8.87 12.06
CA VAL A 91 -7.07 -9.65 11.75
C VAL A 91 -5.90 -9.24 12.65
N ILE A 92 -5.05 -10.21 13.00
CA ILE A 92 -3.74 -9.98 13.58
C ILE A 92 -2.70 -10.17 12.47
N ILE A 93 -1.81 -9.18 12.31
CA ILE A 93 -0.76 -9.16 11.30
C ILE A 93 0.59 -9.20 12.02
N GLU A 94 1.21 -10.38 12.09
CA GLU A 94 2.54 -10.53 12.67
C GLU A 94 3.63 -10.17 11.66
N LEU A 95 4.63 -9.42 12.11
CA LEU A 95 5.79 -9.01 11.33
C LEU A 95 7.08 -9.28 12.11
N ASN A 96 8.07 -9.87 11.47
CA ASN A 96 9.42 -9.99 12.00
C ASN A 96 10.34 -8.81 11.61
N ALA A 97 9.77 -7.72 11.12
CA ALA A 97 10.46 -6.48 10.76
C ALA A 97 9.51 -5.28 10.88
N SER A 98 10.03 -4.07 10.69
CA SER A 98 9.25 -2.83 10.78
C SER A 98 8.41 -2.51 9.54
N GLU A 99 8.49 -3.30 8.48
CA GLU A 99 7.86 -3.01 7.20
C GLU A 99 7.28 -4.30 6.61
N PRO A 100 6.02 -4.32 6.12
CA PRO A 100 5.49 -5.43 5.33
C PRO A 100 6.33 -5.68 4.07
N PRO A 101 6.32 -6.91 3.53
CA PRO A 101 6.97 -7.18 2.26
C PRO A 101 6.25 -6.43 1.14
N ILE A 102 7.01 -5.77 0.24
CA ILE A 102 6.40 -4.98 -0.85
C ILE A 102 5.76 -5.85 -1.95
N MET A 103 6.17 -7.09 -2.07
CA MET A 103 5.74 -8.02 -3.11
C MET A 103 6.02 -7.46 -4.52
N ASP A 104 5.00 -7.32 -5.35
CA ASP A 104 5.11 -6.68 -6.68
C ASP A 104 4.74 -5.18 -6.68
N GLY A 105 4.57 -4.60 -5.50
CA GLY A 105 4.18 -3.19 -5.34
C GLY A 105 2.67 -2.95 -5.38
N SER A 106 1.85 -4.01 -5.42
CA SER A 106 0.39 -3.95 -5.38
C SER A 106 -0.18 -4.60 -4.12
N SER A 107 -1.51 -4.61 -4.00
CA SER A 107 -2.23 -5.36 -2.95
C SER A 107 -2.56 -6.81 -3.36
N LYS A 108 -2.27 -7.20 -4.59
CA LYS A 108 -2.66 -8.48 -5.20
C LYS A 108 -2.30 -9.70 -4.36
N TYR A 109 -1.03 -9.84 -4.01
CA TYR A 109 -0.55 -11.02 -3.26
C TYR A 109 -1.14 -11.12 -1.87
N PHE A 110 -1.48 -9.98 -1.25
CA PHE A 110 -2.17 -9.97 0.04
C PHE A 110 -3.62 -10.41 -0.14
N VAL A 111 -4.30 -9.96 -1.19
CA VAL A 111 -5.66 -10.43 -1.55
C VAL A 111 -5.66 -11.93 -1.80
N GLU A 112 -4.74 -12.45 -2.61
CA GLU A 112 -4.60 -13.89 -2.89
C GLU A 112 -4.37 -14.71 -1.60
N ALA A 113 -3.54 -14.19 -0.68
CA ALA A 113 -3.30 -14.83 0.61
C ALA A 113 -4.56 -14.85 1.48
N ILE A 114 -5.30 -13.72 1.56
CA ILE A 114 -6.54 -13.62 2.32
C ILE A 114 -7.59 -14.59 1.77
N GLU A 115 -7.74 -14.67 0.45
CA GLU A 115 -8.66 -15.60 -0.21
C GLU A 115 -8.28 -17.05 0.06
N LYS A 116 -6.99 -17.37 0.02
CA LYS A 116 -6.48 -18.72 0.34
C LYS A 116 -6.65 -19.08 1.82
N ALA A 117 -6.54 -18.10 2.72
CA ALA A 117 -6.82 -18.29 4.15
C ALA A 117 -8.31 -18.59 4.41
N GLY A 118 -9.18 -18.13 3.50
CA GLY A 118 -10.63 -18.17 3.67
C GLY A 118 -11.12 -17.05 4.61
N ILE A 119 -12.37 -16.64 4.43
CA ILE A 119 -13.01 -15.62 5.27
C ILE A 119 -14.22 -16.25 5.93
N VAL A 120 -14.41 -15.99 7.24
CA VAL A 120 -15.51 -16.52 8.03
C VAL A 120 -16.23 -15.41 8.79
N GLU A 121 -17.54 -15.55 8.90
CA GLU A 121 -18.36 -14.68 9.74
C GLU A 121 -18.15 -14.98 11.22
N GLN A 122 -18.26 -13.93 12.04
CA GLN A 122 -18.16 -13.98 13.49
C GLN A 122 -19.53 -13.66 14.13
N GLU A 123 -19.70 -13.98 15.40
CA GLU A 123 -20.98 -13.82 16.10
C GLU A 123 -21.36 -12.35 16.41
N ALA A 124 -20.48 -11.38 16.19
CA ALA A 124 -20.75 -9.97 16.41
C ALA A 124 -21.25 -9.26 15.15
N GLU A 125 -22.12 -8.29 15.32
CA GLU A 125 -22.58 -7.41 14.25
C GLU A 125 -21.50 -6.39 13.88
N ARG A 126 -21.39 -6.08 12.57
CA ARG A 126 -20.52 -5.05 12.05
C ARG A 126 -21.00 -3.67 12.52
N LYS A 127 -20.08 -2.84 12.97
CA LYS A 127 -20.32 -1.45 13.32
C LYS A 127 -19.99 -0.56 12.15
N TYR A 128 -20.88 0.37 11.82
CA TYR A 128 -20.69 1.31 10.74
C TYR A 128 -20.57 2.74 11.29
N TYR A 129 -19.62 3.47 10.77
CA TYR A 129 -19.61 4.92 10.88
C TYR A 129 -20.41 5.49 9.70
N VAL A 130 -21.53 6.10 9.99
CA VAL A 130 -22.42 6.65 8.95
C VAL A 130 -22.19 8.15 8.85
N VAL A 131 -21.74 8.57 7.67
CA VAL A 131 -21.62 10.01 7.35
C VAL A 131 -23.00 10.59 7.13
N LYS A 132 -23.36 11.63 7.90
CA LYS A 132 -24.70 12.23 7.87
C LYS A 132 -24.76 13.57 7.12
N GLU A 133 -23.65 14.22 6.95
CA GLU A 133 -23.52 15.52 6.29
C GLU A 133 -22.22 15.58 5.50
N VAL A 134 -22.11 16.54 4.59
CA VAL A 134 -20.88 16.77 3.83
C VAL A 134 -19.82 17.34 4.75
N ILE A 135 -18.65 16.71 4.78
CA ILE A 135 -17.48 17.14 5.53
C ILE A 135 -16.37 17.43 4.53
N SER A 136 -15.75 18.58 4.60
CA SER A 136 -14.58 18.92 3.79
C SER A 136 -13.40 19.29 4.67
N PHE A 137 -12.23 18.91 4.21
CA PHE A 137 -10.95 19.30 4.79
C PHE A 137 -10.00 19.72 3.68
N VAL A 138 -9.35 20.85 3.85
CA VAL A 138 -8.33 21.37 2.94
C VAL A 138 -7.04 21.54 3.72
N ASP A 139 -5.98 20.95 3.24
CA ASP A 139 -4.63 21.25 3.71
C ASP A 139 -4.09 22.45 2.93
N GLU A 140 -4.06 23.60 3.58
CA GLU A 140 -3.62 24.86 2.95
C GLU A 140 -2.15 24.83 2.52
N ALA A 141 -1.32 24.00 3.13
CA ALA A 141 0.10 23.90 2.80
C ALA A 141 0.36 23.16 1.49
N THR A 142 -0.43 22.13 1.20
CA THR A 142 -0.28 21.29 -0.01
C THR A 142 -1.37 21.57 -1.04
N GLY A 143 -2.48 22.20 -0.67
CA GLY A 143 -3.68 22.34 -1.49
C GLY A 143 -4.47 21.03 -1.65
N SER A 144 -4.13 19.99 -0.88
CA SER A 144 -4.85 18.72 -0.91
C SER A 144 -6.22 18.88 -0.24
N GLU A 145 -7.25 18.30 -0.85
CA GLU A 145 -8.62 18.35 -0.35
C GLU A 145 -9.19 16.96 -0.14
N ILE A 146 -9.88 16.75 0.97
CA ILE A 146 -10.68 15.55 1.25
C ILE A 146 -12.13 15.98 1.43
N LEU A 147 -13.02 15.39 0.63
CA LEU A 147 -14.46 15.58 0.70
C LEU A 147 -15.13 14.26 1.06
N VAL A 148 -15.87 14.25 2.16
CA VAL A 148 -16.63 13.08 2.61
C VAL A 148 -18.11 13.41 2.51
N MET A 149 -18.87 12.55 1.84
CA MET A 149 -20.31 12.75 1.59
C MET A 149 -21.14 11.56 2.05
N PRO A 150 -22.41 11.76 2.47
CA PRO A 150 -23.33 10.67 2.70
C PRO A 150 -23.46 9.78 1.45
N SER A 151 -23.43 8.47 1.64
CA SER A 151 -23.61 7.47 0.57
C SER A 151 -24.16 6.19 1.18
N ASP A 152 -24.90 5.41 0.39
CA ASP A 152 -25.37 4.09 0.79
C ASP A 152 -24.27 3.01 0.71
N ASP A 153 -23.20 3.29 -0.06
CA ASP A 153 -22.05 2.41 -0.25
C ASP A 153 -20.74 3.10 0.11
N TYR A 154 -19.72 2.31 0.44
CA TYR A 154 -18.36 2.79 0.55
C TYR A 154 -17.78 3.03 -0.85
N GLN A 155 -17.62 4.29 -1.20
CA GLN A 155 -17.09 4.74 -2.49
C GLN A 155 -15.86 5.62 -2.27
N VAL A 156 -14.90 5.50 -3.17
CA VAL A 156 -13.71 6.36 -3.16
C VAL A 156 -13.45 6.87 -4.56
N THR A 157 -13.28 8.19 -4.70
CA THR A 157 -12.73 8.82 -5.90
C THR A 157 -11.46 9.55 -5.50
N ALA A 158 -10.36 9.23 -6.14
CA ALA A 158 -9.11 9.95 -6.01
C ALA A 158 -8.79 10.68 -7.31
N MET A 159 -8.29 11.90 -7.20
CA MET A 159 -7.77 12.68 -8.32
C MET A 159 -6.43 13.27 -7.88
N VAL A 160 -5.42 13.09 -8.70
CA VAL A 160 -4.06 13.59 -8.43
C VAL A 160 -3.54 14.31 -9.66
N ASP A 161 -3.10 15.54 -9.49
CA ASP A 161 -2.28 16.24 -10.47
C ASP A 161 -0.81 16.04 -10.08
N PHE A 162 -0.09 15.27 -10.90
CA PHE A 162 1.33 14.98 -10.66
C PHE A 162 2.27 16.09 -11.09
N GLY A 163 1.76 17.14 -11.74
CA GLY A 163 2.57 18.27 -12.23
C GLY A 163 3.60 17.90 -13.30
N THR A 164 3.52 16.70 -13.87
CA THR A 164 4.45 16.19 -14.87
C THR A 164 3.77 15.93 -16.21
N LYS A 165 4.51 16.07 -17.32
CA LYS A 165 3.96 15.77 -18.65
C LYS A 165 3.69 14.29 -18.87
N VAL A 166 4.38 13.41 -18.15
CA VAL A 166 4.28 11.96 -18.35
C VAL A 166 3.00 11.40 -17.75
N LEU A 167 2.54 11.94 -16.62
CA LEU A 167 1.29 11.50 -15.98
C LEU A 167 0.16 12.54 -16.06
N GLY A 168 0.50 13.84 -15.97
CA GLY A 168 -0.53 14.89 -15.89
C GLY A 168 -1.43 14.71 -14.70
N THR A 169 -2.75 14.92 -14.92
CA THR A 169 -3.80 14.67 -13.93
C THR A 169 -4.38 13.28 -14.13
N GLN A 170 -4.43 12.49 -13.09
CA GLN A 170 -5.01 11.14 -13.08
C GLN A 170 -6.19 11.08 -12.11
N ASN A 171 -7.15 10.21 -12.39
CA ASN A 171 -8.25 9.94 -11.49
C ASN A 171 -8.62 8.45 -11.51
N ALA A 172 -9.13 7.96 -10.38
CA ALA A 172 -9.70 6.62 -10.27
C ALA A 172 -10.92 6.67 -9.33
N THR A 173 -11.92 5.86 -9.63
CA THR A 173 -13.14 5.75 -8.82
C THR A 173 -13.43 4.29 -8.55
N MET A 174 -13.50 3.94 -7.26
CA MET A 174 -14.04 2.67 -6.79
C MET A 174 -15.49 2.91 -6.32
N LYS A 175 -16.45 2.29 -7.00
CA LYS A 175 -17.89 2.54 -6.75
C LYS A 175 -18.45 1.78 -5.55
N ASN A 176 -17.82 0.71 -5.14
CA ASN A 176 -18.13 -0.07 -3.94
C ASN A 176 -16.92 -0.93 -3.57
N ILE A 177 -16.88 -1.42 -2.33
CA ILE A 177 -15.73 -2.19 -1.85
C ILE A 177 -15.54 -3.52 -2.61
N GLY A 178 -16.64 -4.14 -3.10
CA GLY A 178 -16.56 -5.38 -3.88
C GLY A 178 -15.82 -5.25 -5.21
N ALA A 179 -15.66 -4.02 -5.73
CA ALA A 179 -14.90 -3.76 -6.96
C ALA A 179 -13.37 -3.80 -6.72
N PHE A 180 -12.90 -3.66 -5.47
CA PHE A 180 -11.48 -3.52 -5.14
C PHE A 180 -10.61 -4.62 -5.74
N LYS A 181 -10.98 -5.88 -5.52
CA LYS A 181 -10.21 -7.04 -5.99
C LYS A 181 -9.98 -7.06 -7.49
N LYS A 182 -10.95 -6.58 -8.27
CA LYS A 182 -10.90 -6.64 -9.73
C LYS A 182 -10.35 -5.37 -10.37
N GLU A 183 -10.57 -4.21 -9.73
CA GLU A 183 -10.33 -2.91 -10.35
C GLU A 183 -9.16 -2.15 -9.76
N ILE A 184 -8.71 -2.51 -8.53
CA ILE A 184 -7.71 -1.76 -7.77
C ILE A 184 -6.54 -2.64 -7.32
N ALA A 185 -6.80 -3.87 -6.88
CA ALA A 185 -5.83 -4.69 -6.16
C ALA A 185 -4.50 -4.90 -6.91
N ASP A 186 -4.53 -4.96 -8.23
CA ASP A 186 -3.35 -5.16 -9.07
C ASP A 186 -2.59 -3.85 -9.37
N ALA A 187 -3.13 -2.67 -8.99
CA ALA A 187 -2.44 -1.38 -9.18
C ALA A 187 -1.20 -1.31 -8.29
N ARG A 188 -0.07 -0.98 -8.92
CA ARG A 188 1.24 -0.97 -8.25
C ARG A 188 1.64 0.43 -7.83
N THR A 189 2.52 0.48 -6.83
CA THR A 189 3.19 1.72 -6.45
C THR A 189 4.15 2.20 -7.55
N PHE A 190 4.47 3.49 -7.53
CA PHE A 190 5.35 4.09 -8.52
C PHE A 190 6.32 5.09 -7.89
N SER A 191 7.32 5.50 -8.68
CA SER A 191 8.23 6.60 -8.38
C SER A 191 8.56 7.35 -9.66
N PHE A 192 8.87 8.64 -9.55
CA PHE A 192 9.48 9.38 -10.64
C PHE A 192 11.00 9.17 -10.66
N LEU A 193 11.58 9.24 -11.85
CA LEU A 193 13.03 9.05 -12.00
C LEU A 193 13.83 10.10 -11.21
N HIS A 194 13.39 11.37 -11.20
CA HIS A 194 14.08 12.43 -10.45
C HIS A 194 14.09 12.19 -8.94
N GLU A 195 13.11 11.46 -8.43
CA GLU A 195 13.02 11.10 -7.02
C GLU A 195 13.87 9.87 -6.70
N LEU A 196 13.90 8.90 -7.64
CA LEU A 196 14.60 7.63 -7.48
C LEU A 196 16.09 7.82 -7.17
N GLU A 197 16.75 8.75 -7.87
CA GLU A 197 18.16 9.08 -7.63
C GLU A 197 18.39 9.53 -6.19
N SER A 198 17.56 10.49 -5.72
CA SER A 198 17.64 10.98 -4.34
C SER A 198 17.31 9.91 -3.30
N LEU A 199 16.34 9.03 -3.58
CA LEU A 199 15.98 7.94 -2.68
C LEU A 199 17.11 6.92 -2.51
N LEU A 200 17.79 6.57 -3.62
CA LEU A 200 18.95 5.68 -3.59
C LEU A 200 20.13 6.30 -2.82
N GLU A 201 20.44 7.58 -3.06
CA GLU A 201 21.50 8.31 -2.35
C GLU A 201 21.25 8.38 -0.84
N ASN A 202 20.01 8.52 -0.41
CA ASN A 202 19.62 8.54 1.00
C ASN A 202 19.46 7.13 1.61
N GLY A 203 19.79 6.07 0.86
CA GLY A 203 19.72 4.68 1.34
C GLY A 203 18.29 4.20 1.63
N LEU A 204 17.27 4.84 1.01
CA LEU A 204 15.91 4.40 0.93
C LEU A 204 15.71 3.43 -0.24
N ILE A 205 14.54 2.78 -0.32
CA ILE A 205 14.20 1.82 -1.38
C ILE A 205 15.26 0.72 -1.60
N ARG A 206 15.90 0.26 -0.52
CA ARG A 206 16.94 -0.79 -0.58
C ARG A 206 16.41 -2.12 -1.11
N GLY A 207 15.12 -2.36 -1.01
CA GLY A 207 14.40 -3.49 -1.60
C GLY A 207 13.66 -3.12 -2.88
N GLY A 208 13.83 -1.89 -3.38
CA GLY A 208 13.24 -1.42 -4.63
C GLY A 208 13.83 -2.15 -5.84
N ASP A 209 12.94 -2.62 -6.71
CA ASP A 209 13.27 -3.27 -7.98
C ASP A 209 12.26 -2.82 -9.05
N LEU A 210 12.66 -2.89 -10.31
CA LEU A 210 11.76 -2.58 -11.43
C LEU A 210 10.57 -3.57 -11.56
N ASN A 211 10.54 -4.63 -10.75
CA ASN A 211 9.40 -5.55 -10.69
C ASN A 211 8.42 -5.21 -9.55
N ASN A 212 8.78 -4.32 -8.62
CA ASN A 212 7.93 -3.97 -7.47
C ASN A 212 7.56 -2.49 -7.38
N ALA A 213 7.94 -1.69 -8.38
CA ALA A 213 7.50 -0.31 -8.54
C ALA A 213 7.54 0.11 -10.00
N ILE A 214 6.58 0.91 -10.43
CA ILE A 214 6.61 1.55 -11.75
C ILE A 214 7.53 2.77 -11.65
N VAL A 215 8.47 2.93 -12.58
CA VAL A 215 9.30 4.13 -12.63
C VAL A 215 8.92 4.96 -13.86
N TYR A 216 8.42 6.17 -13.61
CA TYR A 216 8.10 7.13 -14.66
C TYR A 216 9.27 8.07 -14.92
N VAL A 217 9.65 8.18 -16.19
CA VAL A 217 10.72 9.04 -16.68
C VAL A 217 10.13 10.41 -17.01
N ASP A 218 10.30 11.34 -16.13
CA ASP A 218 9.74 12.69 -16.19
C ASP A 218 10.76 13.77 -16.60
N LYS A 219 12.01 13.37 -16.80
CA LYS A 219 13.12 14.21 -17.26
C LYS A 219 13.98 13.45 -18.27
N GLU A 220 14.82 14.18 -19.00
CA GLU A 220 15.85 13.57 -19.85
C GLU A 220 16.82 12.73 -18.99
N ILE A 221 17.14 11.54 -19.46
CA ILE A 221 18.09 10.64 -18.78
C ILE A 221 19.47 10.83 -19.43
N SER A 222 20.46 11.15 -18.61
CA SER A 222 21.86 11.12 -19.04
C SER A 222 22.38 9.68 -19.16
N ASP A 223 23.40 9.47 -20.00
CA ASP A 223 24.05 8.16 -20.09
C ASP A 223 24.59 7.70 -18.73
N ALA A 224 25.11 8.63 -17.92
CA ALA A 224 25.60 8.33 -16.56
C ALA A 224 24.47 7.84 -15.64
N THR A 225 23.31 8.51 -15.66
CA THR A 225 22.14 8.07 -14.90
C THR A 225 21.69 6.68 -15.35
N MET A 226 21.65 6.43 -16.67
CA MET A 226 21.26 5.11 -17.19
C MET A 226 22.23 4.01 -16.73
N GLU A 227 23.53 4.24 -16.74
CA GLU A 227 24.51 3.27 -16.23
C GLU A 227 24.35 3.03 -14.71
N ASN A 228 24.13 4.09 -13.92
CA ASN A 228 23.86 3.96 -12.49
C ASN A 228 22.59 3.13 -12.21
N LEU A 229 21.51 3.32 -12.98
CA LEU A 229 20.29 2.52 -12.87
C LEU A 229 20.52 1.05 -13.23
N LYS A 230 21.30 0.76 -14.26
CA LYS A 230 21.67 -0.62 -14.62
C LYS A 230 22.40 -1.31 -13.47
N VAL A 231 23.37 -0.61 -12.86
CA VAL A 231 24.11 -1.13 -11.70
C VAL A 231 23.18 -1.35 -10.51
N ALA A 232 22.35 -0.34 -10.17
CA ALA A 232 21.47 -0.38 -9.01
C ALA A 232 20.44 -1.52 -9.12
N PHE A 233 19.89 -1.79 -10.32
CA PHE A 233 18.90 -2.83 -10.55
C PHE A 233 19.49 -4.16 -11.08
N GLY A 234 20.82 -4.26 -11.21
CA GLY A 234 21.49 -5.48 -11.69
C GLY A 234 21.09 -5.88 -13.12
N LYS A 235 20.78 -4.91 -14.00
CA LYS A 235 20.30 -5.15 -15.37
C LYS A 235 21.33 -4.70 -16.40
N GLU A 236 21.57 -5.54 -17.40
CA GLU A 236 22.48 -5.20 -18.52
C GLU A 236 21.89 -4.14 -19.46
N LYS A 237 20.55 -4.14 -19.60
CA LYS A 237 19.82 -3.21 -20.47
C LYS A 237 18.57 -2.70 -19.77
N ILE A 238 18.40 -1.41 -19.80
CA ILE A 238 17.18 -0.70 -19.40
C ILE A 238 16.77 0.19 -20.57
N SER A 239 15.49 0.24 -20.87
CA SER A 239 14.92 1.09 -21.92
C SER A 239 13.80 1.96 -21.36
N VAL A 240 13.49 3.03 -22.09
CA VAL A 240 12.33 3.88 -21.78
C VAL A 240 11.28 3.65 -22.85
N LYS A 241 10.07 3.32 -22.44
CA LYS A 241 8.94 3.18 -23.37
C LYS A 241 8.44 4.55 -23.85
N PRO A 242 7.73 4.60 -24.99
CA PRO A 242 7.14 5.84 -25.49
C PRO A 242 6.19 6.55 -24.51
N ASN A 243 5.56 5.80 -23.59
CA ASN A 243 4.70 6.34 -22.53
C ASN A 243 5.47 6.80 -21.27
N GLY A 244 6.79 6.85 -21.33
CA GLY A 244 7.63 7.33 -20.25
C GLY A 244 7.92 6.32 -19.12
N ILE A 245 7.55 5.06 -19.28
CA ILE A 245 7.83 4.01 -18.28
C ILE A 245 9.23 3.46 -18.50
N LEU A 246 9.99 3.35 -17.41
CA LEU A 246 11.30 2.71 -17.41
C LEU A 246 11.13 1.19 -17.50
N ASP A 247 11.99 0.55 -18.31
CA ASP A 247 11.98 -0.88 -18.59
C ASP A 247 10.68 -1.39 -19.23
N ASN A 248 10.40 -2.70 -19.17
CA ASN A 248 9.37 -3.36 -19.95
C ASN A 248 8.08 -3.66 -19.19
N LEU A 249 7.79 -2.93 -18.11
CA LEU A 249 6.54 -3.10 -17.39
C LEU A 249 5.31 -2.79 -18.26
N THR A 250 4.31 -3.65 -18.16
CA THR A 250 3.00 -3.40 -18.76
C THR A 250 2.06 -2.98 -17.65
N LEU A 251 1.35 -1.87 -17.85
CA LEU A 251 0.32 -1.43 -16.90
C LEU A 251 -0.84 -2.43 -16.89
N HIS A 252 -1.37 -2.73 -15.71
CA HIS A 252 -2.60 -3.51 -15.55
C HIS A 252 -3.82 -2.65 -15.87
N TYR A 253 -3.74 -1.36 -15.53
CA TYR A 253 -4.80 -0.37 -15.78
C TYR A 253 -4.21 0.86 -16.47
N PRO A 254 -4.98 1.59 -17.30
CA PRO A 254 -4.49 2.80 -17.97
C PRO A 254 -4.01 3.91 -17.02
N ASN A 255 -4.55 3.92 -15.80
CA ASN A 255 -4.31 4.90 -14.74
C ASN A 255 -3.76 4.24 -13.45
N GLU A 256 -3.01 3.19 -13.65
CA GLU A 256 -2.28 2.50 -12.58
C GLU A 256 -1.23 3.41 -11.93
#